data_820110d44a2a5d035fdf22b6bd9aebb5
#
_entry.id   820110d44a2a5d035fdf22b6bd9aebb5
#
_cell.length_a   1.000
_cell.length_b   1.000
_cell.length_c   1.000
_cell.angle_alpha   90.00
_cell.angle_beta   90.00
_cell.angle_gamma   90.00
#
_symmetry.space_group_name_H-M   'P 1'
#
loop_
_entity.id
_entity.type
_entity.pdbx_description
1 polymer ?
#
loop_
_entity_poly.entity_id
_entity_poly.type
_entity_poly.pdbx_seq_one_letter_code
_entity_poly.pdbx_strand_id
1 'polypeptide(L)'
;MKNIKLIFIALFASTLATSCLVDDDVPRDFGQSPTIVGFESSSATESYFSDEGAILREYTVVLLGKGGDGSLPEEDITITYEVNSAESTATEGQEFDFVDSSGQFVIPAGSTFALFPLNVNTGGLNPDSPTQLVLDLTGTTSEGAVVSELDKRLIITFVGCESNLGDFTYFNENAGSAVTFTPTDESPVIFEVSALPYLTSGGNPIPFLLNDVCGDIVIDSPVLGGAYRVIGDGEVNDDGSVTIRYALYQAGEIYGDFDYREQPSTYIP
;
A
#
# COMPACT_ATOMS: atom_id res chain seq x y z
N MET A 1 -58.52 32.70 37.65
CA MET A 1 -57.19 32.04 37.59
C MET A 1 -57.12 30.86 36.59
N LYS A 2 -58.23 30.27 36.17
CA LYS A 2 -58.24 29.13 35.23
C LYS A 2 -57.89 29.54 33.79
N ASN A 3 -58.27 30.74 33.34
CA ASN A 3 -58.07 31.25 32.00
C ASN A 3 -56.63 31.76 31.72
N ILE A 4 -55.91 32.17 32.78
CA ILE A 4 -54.50 32.61 32.66
C ILE A 4 -53.60 31.48 32.28
N LYS A 5 -53.82 30.26 32.83
CA LYS A 5 -53.04 29.07 32.49
C LYS A 5 -53.20 28.65 31.02
N LEU A 6 -54.40 28.78 30.48
CA LEU A 6 -54.71 28.49 29.06
C LEU A 6 -54.01 29.46 28.10
N ILE A 7 -53.93 30.77 28.48
CA ILE A 7 -53.21 31.78 27.71
C ILE A 7 -51.71 31.50 27.66
N PHE A 8 -51.11 31.10 28.80
CA PHE A 8 -49.68 30.74 28.84
C PHE A 8 -49.36 29.48 28.03
N ILE A 9 -50.24 28.47 28.05
CA ILE A 9 -50.05 27.25 27.23
C ILE A 9 -50.18 27.57 25.74
N ALA A 10 -51.12 28.42 25.35
CA ALA A 10 -51.30 28.85 23.97
C ALA A 10 -50.11 29.71 23.46
N LEU A 11 -49.55 30.58 24.33
CA LEU A 11 -48.36 31.37 23.99
C LEU A 11 -47.11 30.52 23.88
N PHE A 12 -46.94 29.51 24.73
CA PHE A 12 -45.80 28.56 24.67
C PHE A 12 -45.92 27.63 23.46
N ALA A 13 -47.12 27.22 23.08
CA ALA A 13 -47.34 26.40 21.87
C ALA A 13 -47.07 27.18 20.58
N SER A 14 -47.32 28.50 20.57
CA SER A 14 -47.04 29.33 19.40
C SER A 14 -45.55 29.61 19.17
N THR A 15 -44.73 29.60 20.24
CA THR A 15 -43.27 29.77 20.10
C THR A 15 -42.55 28.50 19.65
N LEU A 16 -43.18 27.33 19.83
CA LEU A 16 -42.62 26.05 19.33
C LEU A 16 -42.91 25.82 17.82
N ALA A 17 -43.88 26.53 17.25
CA ALA A 17 -44.22 26.36 15.84
C ALA A 17 -43.36 27.20 14.88
N THR A 18 -42.54 28.12 15.39
CA THR A 18 -41.65 28.97 14.58
C THR A 18 -40.21 28.52 14.48
N SER A 19 -39.83 27.41 15.15
CA SER A 19 -38.42 26.98 15.19
C SER A 19 -38.04 26.02 14.06
N CYS A 20 -38.90 25.74 13.09
CA CYS A 20 -38.62 24.86 11.96
C CYS A 20 -39.05 25.44 10.60
N LEU A 21 -39.08 26.76 10.49
CA LEU A 21 -39.02 27.35 9.14
C LEU A 21 -37.54 27.40 8.76
N VAL A 22 -37.02 26.26 8.32
CA VAL A 22 -35.91 26.26 7.38
C VAL A 22 -36.40 27.04 6.17
N ASP A 23 -35.72 28.13 5.86
CA ASP A 23 -35.95 28.92 4.68
C ASP A 23 -35.66 28.04 3.45
N ASP A 24 -36.66 27.28 3.01
CA ASP A 24 -36.58 26.45 1.80
C ASP A 24 -36.63 27.31 0.52
N ASP A 25 -36.82 28.62 0.65
CA ASP A 25 -36.89 29.58 -0.47
C ASP A 25 -35.52 30.16 -0.85
N VAL A 26 -34.44 29.81 -0.15
CA VAL A 26 -33.10 30.12 -0.64
C VAL A 26 -32.82 29.13 -1.76
N PRO A 27 -32.78 29.60 -3.04
CA PRO A 27 -32.40 28.73 -4.13
C PRO A 27 -31.00 28.20 -3.81
N ARG A 28 -30.92 26.93 -3.45
CA ARG A 28 -29.67 26.22 -3.32
C ARG A 28 -29.13 26.05 -4.74
N ASP A 29 -28.47 27.08 -5.22
CA ASP A 29 -27.79 27.03 -6.51
C ASP A 29 -26.57 26.14 -6.40
N PHE A 30 -26.82 24.84 -6.44
CA PHE A 30 -25.77 23.85 -6.51
C PHE A 30 -24.94 23.92 -7.81
N GLY A 31 -25.42 24.70 -8.81
CA GLY A 31 -24.75 24.93 -10.08
C GLY A 31 -23.43 25.71 -9.98
N GLN A 32 -23.16 26.29 -8.81
CA GLN A 32 -21.95 27.09 -8.54
C GLN A 32 -20.93 26.37 -7.61
N SER A 33 -21.18 25.12 -7.26
CA SER A 33 -20.22 24.38 -6.42
C SER A 33 -18.95 24.10 -7.20
N PRO A 34 -17.76 24.29 -6.60
CA PRO A 34 -16.50 24.01 -7.28
C PRO A 34 -16.31 22.50 -7.52
N THR A 35 -15.53 22.18 -8.51
CA THR A 35 -14.93 20.85 -8.64
C THR A 35 -13.83 20.72 -7.58
N ILE A 36 -13.89 19.67 -6.77
CA ILE A 36 -12.94 19.44 -5.67
C ILE A 36 -12.00 18.32 -6.07
N VAL A 37 -10.70 18.57 -5.99
CA VAL A 37 -9.66 17.59 -6.31
C VAL A 37 -8.84 17.24 -5.06
N GLY A 38 -8.35 16.01 -4.99
CA GLY A 38 -7.51 15.54 -3.89
C GLY A 38 -6.89 14.18 -4.17
N PHE A 39 -5.94 13.78 -3.36
CA PHE A 39 -5.42 12.42 -3.39
C PHE A 39 -6.50 11.43 -2.96
N GLU A 40 -6.56 10.26 -3.60
CA GLU A 40 -7.45 9.16 -3.21
C GLU A 40 -7.02 8.54 -1.87
N SER A 41 -5.71 8.54 -1.60
CA SER A 41 -5.11 8.05 -0.37
C SER A 41 -4.19 9.10 0.23
N SER A 42 -4.19 9.23 1.56
CA SER A 42 -3.31 10.15 2.28
C SER A 42 -1.91 9.60 2.52
N SER A 43 -1.68 8.29 2.29
CA SER A 43 -0.39 7.64 2.50
C SER A 43 -0.17 6.45 1.56
N ALA A 44 1.10 6.20 1.27
CA ALA A 44 1.58 5.02 0.56
C ALA A 44 2.89 4.54 1.19
N THR A 45 3.19 3.26 1.08
CA THR A 45 4.47 2.68 1.47
C THR A 45 5.06 1.96 0.27
N GLU A 46 6.30 2.31 -0.05
CA GLU A 46 7.08 1.73 -1.14
C GLU A 46 8.25 0.96 -0.52
N SER A 47 8.19 -0.36 -0.62
CA SER A 47 9.19 -1.26 -0.07
C SER A 47 9.88 -2.00 -1.20
N TYR A 48 11.20 -1.93 -1.26
CA TYR A 48 11.99 -2.57 -2.31
C TYR A 48 13.28 -3.15 -1.74
N PHE A 49 13.67 -4.27 -2.31
CA PHE A 49 15.02 -4.78 -2.15
C PHE A 49 16.00 -3.89 -2.91
N SER A 50 17.21 -3.73 -2.40
CA SER A 50 18.19 -2.85 -3.00
C SER A 50 18.43 -3.18 -4.47
N ASP A 51 18.42 -2.12 -5.30
CA ASP A 51 18.92 -2.08 -6.68
C ASP A 51 18.12 -2.82 -7.76
N GLU A 52 16.79 -2.64 -7.75
CA GLU A 52 15.97 -2.97 -8.92
C GLU A 52 15.96 -1.84 -9.97
N GLY A 53 16.70 -0.76 -9.73
CA GLY A 53 16.72 0.46 -10.53
C GLY A 53 15.55 1.39 -10.22
N ALA A 54 15.27 2.34 -11.12
CA ALA A 54 14.16 3.26 -10.97
C ALA A 54 12.84 2.59 -11.37
N ILE A 55 11.89 2.54 -10.44
CA ILE A 55 10.56 1.95 -10.66
C ILE A 55 9.50 3.04 -10.71
N LEU A 56 8.73 3.07 -11.79
CA LEU A 56 7.61 4.00 -11.92
C LEU A 56 6.46 3.58 -11.00
N ARG A 57 6.03 4.50 -10.14
CA ARG A 57 4.83 4.39 -9.31
C ARG A 57 3.85 5.46 -9.68
N GLU A 58 2.58 5.18 -9.49
CA GLU A 58 1.49 6.07 -9.88
C GLU A 58 0.51 6.20 -8.71
N TYR A 59 0.25 7.44 -8.30
CA TYR A 59 -0.65 7.76 -7.19
C TYR A 59 -1.88 8.46 -7.73
N THR A 60 -3.05 7.98 -7.33
CA THR A 60 -4.31 8.47 -7.86
C THR A 60 -4.70 9.82 -7.24
N VAL A 61 -4.98 10.80 -8.09
CA VAL A 61 -5.63 12.05 -7.72
C VAL A 61 -7.01 12.08 -8.36
N VAL A 62 -8.04 12.29 -7.56
CA VAL A 62 -9.45 12.12 -7.94
C VAL A 62 -10.24 13.41 -7.83
N LEU A 63 -11.36 13.46 -8.55
CA LEU A 63 -12.43 14.42 -8.31
C LEU A 63 -13.29 13.93 -7.14
N LEU A 64 -13.11 14.53 -5.97
CA LEU A 64 -13.91 14.29 -4.77
C LEU A 64 -15.30 14.93 -4.88
N GLY A 65 -15.41 16.00 -5.66
CA GLY A 65 -16.66 16.67 -5.99
C GLY A 65 -16.64 17.15 -7.42
N LYS A 66 -17.74 16.87 -8.17
CA LYS A 66 -17.82 17.14 -9.61
C LYS A 66 -18.37 18.52 -9.98
N GLY A 67 -18.53 19.42 -9.00
CA GLY A 67 -19.19 20.71 -9.26
C GLY A 67 -20.73 20.64 -9.16
N GLY A 68 -21.39 21.71 -9.55
CA GLY A 68 -22.79 21.93 -9.20
C GLY A 68 -23.80 20.98 -9.81
N ASP A 69 -23.64 20.54 -11.03
CA ASP A 69 -24.55 19.64 -11.73
C ASP A 69 -24.10 18.17 -11.75
N GLY A 70 -22.89 17.90 -11.22
CA GLY A 70 -22.30 16.56 -11.18
C GLY A 70 -21.77 16.08 -12.53
N SER A 71 -21.69 16.95 -13.54
CA SER A 71 -21.10 16.64 -14.84
C SER A 71 -19.57 16.48 -14.70
N LEU A 72 -18.95 15.82 -15.68
CA LEU A 72 -17.51 15.77 -15.80
C LEU A 72 -16.97 17.12 -16.28
N PRO A 73 -15.74 17.50 -15.91
CA PRO A 73 -15.09 18.71 -16.40
C PRO A 73 -15.04 18.72 -17.94
N GLU A 74 -15.45 19.81 -18.55
CA GLU A 74 -15.34 19.97 -20.00
C GLU A 74 -13.94 20.39 -20.44
N GLU A 75 -13.15 20.91 -19.52
CA GLU A 75 -11.76 21.34 -19.73
C GLU A 75 -10.80 20.60 -18.79
N ASP A 76 -9.53 20.59 -19.15
CA ASP A 76 -8.46 20.04 -18.33
C ASP A 76 -8.35 20.79 -17.00
N ILE A 77 -8.16 20.04 -15.90
CA ILE A 77 -7.88 20.62 -14.59
C ILE A 77 -6.40 20.53 -14.32
N THR A 78 -5.71 21.67 -14.37
CA THR A 78 -4.30 21.76 -14.01
C THR A 78 -4.16 21.98 -12.51
N ILE A 79 -3.43 21.10 -11.86
CA ILE A 79 -3.18 21.06 -10.42
C ILE A 79 -1.71 21.39 -10.17
N THR A 80 -1.46 22.24 -9.19
CA THR A 80 -0.11 22.55 -8.71
C THR A 80 0.21 21.74 -7.47
N TYR A 81 1.46 21.29 -7.36
CA TYR A 81 1.95 20.53 -6.20
C TYR A 81 3.33 21.00 -5.77
N GLU A 82 3.68 20.71 -4.54
CA GLU A 82 5.02 20.95 -4.00
C GLU A 82 5.43 19.89 -2.98
N VAL A 83 6.74 19.74 -2.81
CA VAL A 83 7.30 18.96 -1.70
C VAL A 83 7.29 19.80 -0.44
N ASN A 84 6.69 19.30 0.62
CA ASN A 84 6.81 19.91 1.94
C ASN A 84 8.18 19.58 2.54
N SER A 85 9.18 20.40 2.23
CA SER A 85 10.57 20.18 2.64
C SER A 85 10.80 20.27 4.16
N ALA A 86 9.85 20.82 4.91
CA ALA A 86 9.95 20.87 6.37
C ALA A 86 9.60 19.53 7.03
N GLU A 87 8.78 18.74 6.36
CA GLU A 87 8.29 17.44 6.87
C GLU A 87 8.88 16.26 6.10
N SER A 88 9.35 16.46 4.86
CA SER A 88 10.00 15.42 4.07
C SER A 88 11.41 15.12 4.59
N THR A 89 11.74 13.83 4.63
CA THR A 89 13.11 13.34 4.90
C THR A 89 13.72 12.68 3.68
N ALA A 90 12.91 12.29 2.68
CA ALA A 90 13.35 11.79 1.40
C ALA A 90 13.90 12.92 0.51
N THR A 91 14.88 12.62 -0.33
CA THR A 91 15.60 13.56 -1.19
C THR A 91 15.43 13.16 -2.65
N GLU A 92 15.05 14.12 -3.50
CA GLU A 92 15.00 13.92 -4.96
C GLU A 92 16.41 13.61 -5.49
N GLY A 93 16.51 12.65 -6.40
CA GLY A 93 17.76 12.11 -6.91
C GLY A 93 18.37 11.01 -6.05
N GLN A 94 17.84 10.76 -4.86
CA GLN A 94 18.26 9.68 -3.98
C GLN A 94 17.18 8.60 -3.85
N GLU A 95 16.05 8.89 -3.21
CA GLU A 95 14.97 7.92 -3.02
C GLU A 95 13.91 7.99 -4.13
N PHE A 96 13.77 9.16 -4.76
CA PHE A 96 12.77 9.35 -5.81
C PHE A 96 13.22 10.40 -6.83
N ASP A 97 12.56 10.38 -8.00
CA ASP A 97 12.60 11.45 -9.00
C ASP A 97 11.20 11.74 -9.52
N PHE A 98 10.91 13.03 -9.71
CA PHE A 98 9.70 13.40 -10.44
C PHE A 98 9.84 13.03 -11.93
N VAL A 99 8.80 12.42 -12.49
CA VAL A 99 8.70 12.17 -13.94
C VAL A 99 8.56 13.50 -14.70
N ASP A 100 7.82 14.44 -14.08
CA ASP A 100 7.68 15.81 -14.54
C ASP A 100 7.95 16.76 -13.36
N SER A 101 9.05 17.50 -13.42
CA SER A 101 9.45 18.46 -12.39
C SER A 101 8.84 19.85 -12.56
N SER A 102 7.80 20.01 -13.41
CA SER A 102 7.13 21.30 -13.64
C SER A 102 6.38 21.84 -12.42
N GLY A 103 6.12 21.00 -11.40
CA GLY A 103 5.28 21.32 -10.25
C GLY A 103 3.79 21.33 -10.58
N GLN A 104 3.42 20.76 -11.72
CA GLN A 104 2.04 20.71 -12.20
C GLN A 104 1.74 19.35 -12.79
N PHE A 105 0.47 18.95 -12.72
CA PHE A 105 -0.07 17.81 -13.48
C PHE A 105 -1.53 18.06 -13.81
N VAL A 106 -2.10 17.22 -14.69
CA VAL A 106 -3.40 17.50 -15.30
C VAL A 106 -4.34 16.31 -15.12
N ILE A 107 -5.59 16.60 -14.66
CA ILE A 107 -6.72 15.69 -14.86
C ILE A 107 -7.35 16.07 -16.19
N PRO A 108 -7.36 15.17 -17.21
CA PRO A 108 -7.89 15.47 -18.52
C PRO A 108 -9.40 15.74 -18.49
N ALA A 109 -9.88 16.58 -19.41
CA ALA A 109 -11.31 16.79 -19.65
C ALA A 109 -12.03 15.44 -19.80
N GLY A 110 -13.21 15.34 -19.20
CA GLY A 110 -14.00 14.11 -19.21
C GLY A 110 -13.51 13.00 -18.27
N SER A 111 -12.42 13.18 -17.55
CA SER A 111 -11.90 12.23 -16.57
C SER A 111 -12.32 12.56 -15.15
N THR A 112 -12.40 11.52 -14.30
CA THR A 112 -12.66 11.66 -12.86
C THR A 112 -11.38 11.55 -12.02
N PHE A 113 -10.26 11.22 -12.63
CA PHE A 113 -8.97 11.06 -11.97
C PHE A 113 -7.82 11.24 -12.95
N ALA A 114 -6.63 11.42 -12.40
CA ALA A 114 -5.35 11.24 -13.08
C ALA A 114 -4.37 10.50 -12.17
N LEU A 115 -3.37 9.87 -12.79
CA LEU A 115 -2.30 9.19 -12.08
C LEU A 115 -1.10 10.13 -11.99
N PHE A 116 -0.68 10.43 -10.77
CA PHE A 116 0.52 11.23 -10.49
C PHE A 116 1.74 10.30 -10.53
N PRO A 117 2.62 10.42 -11.55
CA PRO A 117 3.74 9.50 -11.73
C PRO A 117 4.96 9.96 -10.92
N LEU A 118 5.63 9.01 -10.27
CA LEU A 118 6.87 9.20 -9.52
C LEU A 118 7.79 8.01 -9.78
N ASN A 119 9.07 8.24 -10.05
CA ASN A 119 10.07 7.19 -10.06
C ASN A 119 10.59 6.97 -8.64
N VAL A 120 10.59 5.74 -8.17
CA VAL A 120 11.23 5.32 -6.93
C VAL A 120 12.60 4.75 -7.26
N ASN A 121 13.65 5.33 -6.70
CA ASN A 121 15.04 4.92 -6.89
C ASN A 121 15.39 3.86 -5.84
N THR A 122 15.16 2.60 -6.17
CA THR A 122 15.24 1.48 -5.22
C THR A 122 16.63 1.30 -4.62
N GLY A 123 17.69 1.59 -5.38
CA GLY A 123 19.08 1.56 -4.90
C GLY A 123 19.45 2.67 -3.91
N GLY A 124 18.60 3.69 -3.74
CA GLY A 124 18.78 4.78 -2.77
C GLY A 124 18.12 4.53 -1.43
N LEU A 125 17.32 3.46 -1.30
CA LEU A 125 16.55 3.17 -0.09
C LEU A 125 17.43 2.57 1.00
N ASN A 126 17.23 3.03 2.23
CA ASN A 126 17.98 2.55 3.40
C ASN A 126 17.06 1.69 4.29
N PRO A 127 17.36 0.40 4.48
CA PRO A 127 16.57 -0.48 5.34
C PRO A 127 16.56 -0.05 6.80
N ASP A 128 17.67 0.50 7.31
CA ASP A 128 17.79 0.92 8.72
C ASP A 128 17.14 2.27 9.01
N SER A 129 16.80 3.03 7.96
CA SER A 129 16.30 4.40 8.12
C SER A 129 15.29 4.75 7.03
N PRO A 130 14.04 4.30 7.17
CA PRO A 130 12.97 4.69 6.26
C PRO A 130 12.83 6.21 6.14
N THR A 131 12.64 6.69 4.92
CA THR A 131 12.46 8.12 4.63
C THR A 131 11.05 8.40 4.14
N GLN A 132 10.62 9.65 4.19
CA GLN A 132 9.28 10.06 3.79
C GLN A 132 9.32 11.24 2.83
N LEU A 133 8.56 11.16 1.76
CA LEU A 133 8.18 12.27 0.91
C LEU A 133 6.80 12.76 1.32
N VAL A 134 6.68 14.01 1.70
CA VAL A 134 5.40 14.67 1.94
C VAL A 134 5.10 15.56 0.75
N LEU A 135 4.08 15.20 -0.01
CA LEU A 135 3.63 15.89 -1.20
C LEU A 135 2.31 16.59 -0.94
N ASP A 136 2.27 17.90 -1.15
CA ASP A 136 1.07 18.72 -0.96
C ASP A 136 0.57 19.25 -2.31
N LEU A 137 -0.73 19.08 -2.59
CA LEU A 137 -1.41 19.80 -3.66
C LEU A 137 -1.66 21.24 -3.17
N THR A 138 -1.14 22.22 -3.89
CA THR A 138 -1.14 23.62 -3.43
C THR A 138 -2.26 24.45 -4.03
N GLY A 139 -2.81 24.01 -5.17
CA GLY A 139 -3.89 24.75 -5.84
C GLY A 139 -4.23 24.20 -7.20
N THR A 140 -5.13 24.90 -7.88
CA THR A 140 -5.45 24.68 -9.30
C THR A 140 -5.34 25.99 -10.05
N THR A 141 -5.00 25.91 -11.33
CA THR A 141 -5.04 27.07 -12.24
C THR A 141 -6.33 27.11 -13.05
N SER A 142 -7.18 26.09 -12.93
CA SER A 142 -8.44 25.95 -13.64
C SER A 142 -9.58 26.66 -12.89
N GLU A 143 -10.35 27.47 -13.61
CA GLU A 143 -11.50 28.18 -13.03
C GLU A 143 -12.55 27.20 -12.50
N GLY A 144 -13.10 27.46 -11.32
CA GLY A 144 -14.13 26.61 -10.72
C GLY A 144 -13.62 25.30 -10.11
N ALA A 145 -12.30 25.07 -10.08
CA ALA A 145 -11.70 23.93 -9.39
C ALA A 145 -10.94 24.37 -8.13
N VAL A 146 -10.98 23.56 -7.08
CA VAL A 146 -10.27 23.78 -5.80
C VAL A 146 -9.68 22.50 -5.29
N VAL A 147 -8.59 22.60 -4.53
CA VAL A 147 -7.99 21.47 -3.83
C VAL A 147 -8.72 21.23 -2.51
N SER A 148 -8.99 19.97 -2.18
CA SER A 148 -9.55 19.56 -0.89
C SER A 148 -8.55 19.85 0.24
N GLU A 149 -8.98 20.53 1.30
CA GLU A 149 -8.12 20.75 2.47
C GLU A 149 -7.82 19.46 3.25
N LEU A 150 -8.68 18.46 3.14
CA LEU A 150 -8.52 17.17 3.84
C LEU A 150 -7.65 16.18 3.06
N ASP A 151 -7.73 16.24 1.73
CA ASP A 151 -7.14 15.23 0.84
C ASP A 151 -6.01 15.82 -0.03
N LYS A 152 -5.48 16.99 0.35
CA LYS A 152 -4.40 17.66 -0.38
C LYS A 152 -3.03 17.02 -0.19
N ARG A 153 -2.87 16.14 0.81
CA ARG A 153 -1.59 15.60 1.21
C ARG A 153 -1.47 14.10 0.94
N LEU A 154 -0.33 13.71 0.38
CA LEU A 154 0.11 12.33 0.28
C LEU A 154 1.47 12.20 0.99
N ILE A 155 1.58 11.23 1.89
CA ILE A 155 2.83 10.84 2.54
C ILE A 155 3.29 9.51 1.94
N ILE A 156 4.44 9.50 1.27
CA ILE A 156 5.03 8.29 0.72
C ILE A 156 6.20 7.90 1.61
N THR A 157 6.12 6.73 2.22
CA THR A 157 7.21 6.17 3.02
C THR A 157 8.03 5.23 2.16
N PHE A 158 9.33 5.48 2.03
CA PHE A 158 10.28 4.63 1.32
C PHE A 158 11.02 3.75 2.33
N VAL A 159 10.97 2.46 2.10
CA VAL A 159 11.60 1.45 2.96
C VAL A 159 12.52 0.61 2.10
N GLY A 160 13.83 0.66 2.38
CA GLY A 160 14.76 -0.33 1.87
C GLY A 160 14.52 -1.65 2.59
N CYS A 161 14.69 -2.74 1.88
CA CYS A 161 14.64 -4.06 2.46
C CYS A 161 15.94 -4.78 2.15
N GLU A 162 16.53 -5.38 3.15
CA GLU A 162 17.63 -6.33 2.96
C GLU A 162 17.14 -7.70 3.41
N SER A 163 17.53 -8.73 2.65
CA SER A 163 17.33 -10.09 3.14
C SER A 163 18.35 -10.36 4.24
N ASN A 164 17.86 -10.79 5.40
CA ASN A 164 18.71 -11.29 6.48
C ASN A 164 19.10 -12.77 6.29
N LEU A 165 18.57 -13.39 5.21
CA LEU A 165 18.98 -14.72 4.79
C LEU A 165 20.29 -14.61 4.03
N GLY A 166 21.36 -15.13 4.58
CA GLY A 166 22.68 -15.18 3.95
C GLY A 166 23.04 -16.59 3.49
N ASP A 167 24.26 -16.73 2.99
CA ASP A 167 24.92 -18.03 2.73
C ASP A 167 25.21 -18.75 4.06
N PHE A 168 24.15 -19.03 4.84
CA PHE A 168 24.29 -19.70 6.11
C PHE A 168 23.84 -21.17 6.01
N THR A 169 24.42 -21.99 6.85
CA THR A 169 23.91 -23.34 7.10
C THR A 169 23.01 -23.26 8.33
N TYR A 170 21.73 -23.44 8.09
CA TYR A 170 20.72 -23.46 9.15
C TYR A 170 20.53 -24.88 9.67
N PHE A 171 20.23 -25.01 10.93
CA PHE A 171 19.82 -26.27 11.52
C PHE A 171 18.30 -26.31 11.71
N ASN A 172 17.64 -27.27 11.09
CA ASN A 172 16.21 -27.47 11.30
C ASN A 172 15.97 -28.25 12.58
N GLU A 173 15.46 -27.59 13.62
CA GLU A 173 15.23 -28.18 14.93
C GLU A 173 14.28 -29.39 14.88
N ASN A 174 13.24 -29.32 14.05
CA ASN A 174 12.25 -30.37 14.00
C ASN A 174 12.71 -31.60 13.20
N ALA A 175 13.54 -31.40 12.19
CA ALA A 175 14.06 -32.47 11.35
C ALA A 175 15.44 -33.00 11.81
N GLY A 176 16.13 -32.28 12.68
CA GLY A 176 17.46 -32.62 13.15
C GLY A 176 18.53 -32.65 12.05
N SER A 177 18.35 -31.83 11.00
CA SER A 177 19.22 -31.80 9.83
C SER A 177 19.67 -30.39 9.48
N ALA A 178 20.88 -30.29 8.93
CA ALA A 178 21.41 -29.05 8.37
C ALA A 178 20.73 -28.74 7.01
N VAL A 179 20.42 -27.46 6.77
CA VAL A 179 19.79 -26.94 5.56
C VAL A 179 20.52 -25.67 5.15
N THR A 180 20.81 -25.51 3.86
CA THR A 180 21.41 -24.28 3.32
C THR A 180 20.35 -23.43 2.63
N PHE A 181 20.48 -22.12 2.81
CA PHE A 181 19.75 -21.09 2.07
C PHE A 181 20.77 -20.40 1.17
N THR A 182 20.63 -20.54 -0.13
CA THR A 182 21.59 -20.03 -1.11
C THR A 182 20.90 -19.05 -2.02
N PRO A 183 21.34 -17.77 -2.09
CA PRO A 183 20.76 -16.80 -3.03
C PRO A 183 20.86 -17.33 -4.46
N THR A 184 19.83 -17.08 -5.26
CA THR A 184 19.86 -17.45 -6.70
C THR A 184 20.56 -16.37 -7.51
N ASP A 185 21.09 -16.75 -8.68
CA ASP A 185 21.70 -15.79 -9.61
C ASP A 185 20.67 -14.83 -10.23
N GLU A 186 19.37 -15.14 -10.12
CA GLU A 186 18.28 -14.35 -10.72
C GLU A 186 17.85 -13.19 -9.84
N SER A 187 17.97 -13.35 -8.50
CA SER A 187 17.52 -12.31 -7.55
C SER A 187 18.18 -12.52 -6.18
N PRO A 188 18.64 -11.44 -5.53
CA PRO A 188 19.23 -11.50 -4.19
C PRO A 188 18.25 -11.88 -3.09
N VAL A 189 16.96 -11.92 -3.40
CA VAL A 189 15.88 -12.19 -2.45
C VAL A 189 15.21 -13.54 -2.66
N ILE A 190 15.57 -14.26 -3.72
CA ILE A 190 15.13 -15.63 -3.97
C ILE A 190 16.22 -16.59 -3.55
N PHE A 191 15.89 -17.46 -2.64
CA PHE A 191 16.83 -18.46 -2.08
C PHE A 191 16.43 -19.86 -2.47
N GLU A 192 17.41 -20.66 -2.89
CA GLU A 192 17.27 -22.11 -2.93
C GLU A 192 17.52 -22.66 -1.53
N VAL A 193 16.54 -23.37 -1.00
CA VAL A 193 16.63 -24.10 0.26
C VAL A 193 16.91 -25.55 -0.04
N SER A 194 17.95 -26.12 0.52
CA SER A 194 18.48 -27.44 0.14
C SER A 194 17.55 -28.61 0.48
N ALA A 195 16.57 -28.41 1.37
CA ALA A 195 15.67 -29.48 1.78
C ALA A 195 14.33 -28.95 2.29
N LEU A 196 13.24 -29.53 1.84
CA LEU A 196 11.93 -29.40 2.50
C LEU A 196 11.96 -30.16 3.84
N PRO A 197 11.51 -29.53 4.93
CA PRO A 197 11.38 -30.21 6.22
C PRO A 197 10.46 -31.44 6.10
N TYR A 198 10.86 -32.53 6.76
CA TYR A 198 10.12 -33.79 6.84
C TYR A 198 9.79 -34.48 5.50
N LEU A 199 10.28 -33.97 4.38
CA LEU A 199 9.97 -34.54 3.06
C LEU A 199 11.23 -34.93 2.31
N THR A 200 11.27 -36.18 1.86
CA THR A 200 12.36 -36.69 1.03
C THR A 200 11.78 -37.49 -0.15
N SER A 201 12.48 -37.52 -1.26
CA SER A 201 12.16 -38.38 -2.39
C SER A 201 13.21 -39.47 -2.52
N GLY A 202 12.79 -40.72 -2.26
CA GLY A 202 13.71 -41.86 -2.29
C GLY A 202 14.84 -41.76 -1.27
N GLY A 203 14.62 -41.06 -0.15
CA GLY A 203 15.61 -40.80 0.89
C GLY A 203 16.49 -39.56 0.64
N ASN A 204 16.29 -38.85 -0.48
CA ASN A 204 17.03 -37.63 -0.77
C ASN A 204 16.20 -36.39 -0.40
N PRO A 205 16.85 -35.30 0.09
CA PRO A 205 16.20 -34.02 0.33
C PRO A 205 15.54 -33.48 -0.94
N ILE A 206 14.45 -32.74 -0.78
CA ILE A 206 13.77 -32.04 -1.85
C ILE A 206 14.05 -30.56 -1.70
N PRO A 207 14.82 -29.94 -2.63
CA PRO A 207 15.05 -28.50 -2.61
C PRO A 207 13.79 -27.74 -3.07
N PHE A 208 13.67 -26.48 -2.61
CA PHE A 208 12.59 -25.57 -3.01
C PHE A 208 13.10 -24.13 -3.02
N LEU A 209 12.34 -23.24 -3.63
CA LEU A 209 12.62 -21.81 -3.62
C LEU A 209 11.72 -21.09 -2.63
N LEU A 210 12.28 -20.14 -1.94
CA LEU A 210 11.53 -19.16 -1.16
C LEU A 210 11.95 -17.74 -1.55
N ASN A 211 11.06 -16.80 -1.31
CA ASN A 211 11.30 -15.38 -1.51
C ASN A 211 11.25 -14.70 -0.14
N ASP A 212 12.31 -13.98 0.23
CA ASP A 212 12.38 -13.15 1.43
C ASP A 212 11.97 -11.72 1.04
N VAL A 213 10.83 -11.28 1.52
CA VAL A 213 10.29 -9.93 1.27
C VAL A 213 10.39 -9.11 2.55
N CYS A 214 11.56 -8.51 2.80
CA CYS A 214 11.82 -7.72 4.01
C CYS A 214 11.65 -8.50 5.33
N GLY A 215 12.02 -9.78 5.34
CA GLY A 215 11.83 -10.67 6.47
C GLY A 215 10.54 -11.50 6.43
N ASP A 216 9.58 -11.12 5.59
CA ASP A 216 8.41 -11.94 5.29
C ASP A 216 8.75 -12.97 4.23
N ILE A 217 8.62 -14.24 4.56
CA ILE A 217 8.91 -15.36 3.66
C ILE A 217 7.66 -15.71 2.85
N VAL A 218 7.83 -15.79 1.53
CA VAL A 218 6.80 -16.30 0.62
C VAL A 218 7.36 -17.52 -0.10
N ILE A 219 6.62 -18.64 -0.07
CA ILE A 219 6.99 -19.87 -0.76
C ILE A 219 5.95 -20.14 -1.84
N ASP A 220 6.40 -20.19 -3.09
CA ASP A 220 5.60 -20.59 -4.24
C ASP A 220 6.52 -21.26 -5.27
N SER A 221 6.92 -22.50 -4.97
CA SER A 221 7.99 -23.20 -5.64
C SER A 221 7.55 -24.50 -6.30
N PRO A 222 7.82 -24.71 -7.59
CA PRO A 222 7.74 -26.04 -8.18
C PRO A 222 8.87 -26.93 -7.62
N VAL A 223 8.53 -28.15 -7.29
CA VAL A 223 9.49 -29.16 -6.81
C VAL A 223 9.35 -30.46 -7.58
N LEU A 224 10.39 -31.32 -7.49
CA LEU A 224 10.44 -32.61 -8.20
C LEU A 224 10.15 -32.47 -9.71
N GLY A 225 10.82 -31.52 -10.37
CA GLY A 225 10.66 -31.29 -11.80
C GLY A 225 9.28 -30.74 -12.19
N GLY A 226 8.59 -30.06 -11.26
CA GLY A 226 7.26 -29.46 -11.47
C GLY A 226 6.09 -30.43 -11.26
N ALA A 227 6.36 -31.67 -10.81
CA ALA A 227 5.29 -32.61 -10.49
C ALA A 227 4.47 -32.16 -9.27
N TYR A 228 5.08 -31.38 -8.38
CA TYR A 228 4.46 -30.82 -7.18
C TYR A 228 4.77 -29.32 -7.08
N ARG A 229 3.97 -28.62 -6.29
CA ARG A 229 4.17 -27.21 -5.94
C ARG A 229 4.11 -27.07 -4.43
N VAL A 230 5.09 -26.38 -3.87
CA VAL A 230 5.10 -26.00 -2.45
C VAL A 230 4.58 -24.56 -2.36
N ILE A 231 3.58 -24.36 -1.53
CA ILE A 231 3.04 -23.03 -1.23
C ILE A 231 3.12 -22.84 0.28
N GLY A 232 3.56 -21.67 0.72
CA GLY A 232 3.70 -21.40 2.14
C GLY A 232 4.08 -19.95 2.42
N ASP A 233 4.21 -19.70 3.70
CA ASP A 233 4.62 -18.43 4.27
C ASP A 233 5.60 -18.65 5.43
N GLY A 234 6.22 -17.58 5.89
CA GLY A 234 7.11 -17.62 7.03
C GLY A 234 7.64 -16.25 7.39
N GLU A 235 8.60 -16.23 8.30
CA GLU A 235 9.26 -15.01 8.76
C GLU A 235 10.71 -15.28 9.12
N VAL A 236 11.56 -14.28 8.93
CA VAL A 236 12.89 -14.19 9.51
C VAL A 236 12.75 -13.46 10.84
N ASN A 237 13.04 -14.17 11.93
CA ASN A 237 12.90 -13.61 13.27
C ASN A 237 14.08 -12.68 13.60
N ASP A 238 13.93 -11.82 14.61
CA ASP A 238 14.95 -10.87 15.07
C ASP A 238 16.25 -11.54 15.53
N ASP A 239 16.19 -12.82 15.92
CA ASP A 239 17.37 -13.61 16.33
C ASP A 239 18.08 -14.30 15.14
N GLY A 240 17.62 -14.04 13.91
CA GLY A 240 18.12 -14.65 12.68
C GLY A 240 17.57 -16.04 12.39
N SER A 241 16.73 -16.59 13.26
CA SER A 241 16.05 -17.85 12.96
C SER A 241 14.96 -17.64 11.90
N VAL A 242 14.64 -18.70 11.18
CA VAL A 242 13.61 -18.68 10.10
C VAL A 242 12.49 -19.64 10.45
N THR A 243 11.27 -19.13 10.48
CA THR A 243 10.07 -19.92 10.71
C THR A 243 9.27 -20.02 9.42
N ILE A 244 8.99 -21.23 8.95
CA ILE A 244 8.19 -21.43 7.73
C ILE A 244 7.03 -22.41 7.95
N ARG A 245 5.94 -22.18 7.22
CA ARG A 245 4.78 -23.06 7.10
C ARG A 245 4.55 -23.33 5.62
N TYR A 246 4.21 -24.54 5.26
CA TYR A 246 3.99 -24.88 3.85
C TYR A 246 3.00 -26.01 3.67
N ALA A 247 2.39 -26.05 2.49
CA ALA A 247 1.59 -27.16 1.99
C ALA A 247 2.14 -27.63 0.64
N LEU A 248 2.03 -28.91 0.37
CA LEU A 248 2.42 -29.52 -0.89
C LEU A 248 1.17 -29.79 -1.73
N TYR A 249 1.20 -29.33 -2.99
CA TYR A 249 0.12 -29.50 -3.96
C TYR A 249 0.57 -30.38 -5.13
N GLN A 250 -0.37 -31.16 -5.66
CA GLN A 250 -0.22 -31.87 -6.93
C GLN A 250 -1.45 -31.60 -7.80
N ALA A 251 -1.24 -31.16 -9.04
CA ALA A 251 -2.31 -30.82 -9.98
C ALA A 251 -3.38 -29.84 -9.43
N GLY A 252 -2.98 -28.94 -8.50
CA GLY A 252 -3.88 -27.93 -7.90
C GLY A 252 -4.65 -28.40 -6.67
N GLU A 253 -4.47 -29.64 -6.24
CA GLU A 253 -5.05 -30.20 -5.01
C GLU A 253 -3.95 -30.48 -3.98
N ILE A 254 -4.31 -30.44 -2.69
CA ILE A 254 -3.39 -30.82 -1.60
C ILE A 254 -3.06 -32.30 -1.75
N TYR A 255 -1.77 -32.62 -1.82
CA TYR A 255 -1.29 -33.98 -1.99
C TYR A 255 -1.24 -34.72 -0.65
N GLY A 256 -2.10 -35.74 -0.50
CA GLY A 256 -2.12 -36.63 0.64
C GLY A 256 -2.48 -35.94 1.96
N ASP A 257 -2.22 -36.63 3.06
CA ASP A 257 -2.42 -36.13 4.44
C ASP A 257 -1.36 -35.11 4.88
N PHE A 258 -0.63 -34.51 3.93
CA PHE A 258 0.25 -33.36 4.20
C PHE A 258 -0.59 -32.11 4.29
N ASP A 259 -1.57 -32.12 5.16
CA ASP A 259 -2.23 -30.90 5.57
C ASP A 259 -1.21 -29.87 5.96
N TYR A 260 -1.47 -28.62 5.60
CA TYR A 260 -0.78 -27.44 6.09
C TYR A 260 -0.43 -27.67 7.55
N ARG A 261 0.84 -27.94 7.84
CA ARG A 261 1.22 -28.35 9.18
C ARG A 261 1.10 -27.13 10.09
N GLU A 262 0.22 -27.24 11.08
CA GLU A 262 0.01 -26.21 12.10
C GLU A 262 1.27 -25.89 12.91
N GLN A 263 2.31 -26.73 12.81
CA GLN A 263 3.59 -26.49 13.47
C GLN A 263 4.61 -25.99 12.45
N PRO A 264 5.05 -24.71 12.58
CA PRO A 264 6.09 -24.17 11.72
C PRO A 264 7.42 -24.92 11.95
N SER A 265 8.18 -25.07 10.87
CA SER A 265 9.57 -25.52 10.97
C SER A 265 10.45 -24.31 11.29
N THR A 266 11.28 -24.44 12.33
CA THR A 266 12.24 -23.42 12.71
C THR A 266 13.64 -23.81 12.25
N TYR A 267 14.33 -22.87 11.62
CA TYR A 267 15.71 -22.99 11.21
C TYR A 267 16.54 -22.02 12.03
N ILE A 268 17.61 -22.51 12.62
CA ILE A 268 18.52 -21.73 13.49
C ILE A 268 19.85 -21.60 12.76
N PRO A 269 20.45 -20.38 12.68
CA PRO A 269 21.75 -20.15 12.06
C PRO A 269 22.87 -20.98 12.64
#